data_5741dde52d4a97a3e7d5aeafb45ed924
#
_entry.id   5741dde52d4a97a3e7d5aeafb45ed924
#
_cell.length_a   1.000
_cell.length_b   1.000
_cell.length_c   1.000
_cell.angle_alpha   90.00
_cell.angle_beta   90.00
_cell.angle_gamma   90.00
#
_symmetry.space_group_name_H-M   'P 1'
#
loop_
_entity.id
_entity.type
_entity.pdbx_description
1 polymer ?
#
loop_
_entity_poly.entity_id
_entity_poly.type
_entity_poly.pdbx_seq_one_letter_code
_entity_poly.pdbx_strand_id
1 'polypeptide(L)'
;MAQAPAADWPILKMFDQLGRYVVCYMLIHNYYAWRDADGPAPTLSALQALVGSSARHTAGLVSALKLGGFIEIESDPADRRIKRLRPADATINEIGRSPRLFMRALDEIDGQDRAARLAEPDALGRLVYQSAAQVLAGGTLLHGFPGVLHFTRRDCGYPLLTAVMAAHYEPAISEGEPVVALSRRALAQRFRVSPAHIGNVFSDAAANGWFEIDPDGRVCPTMDFCDEFECWAAWQMTHGASLCGPAQG
;
A
#
# COMPACT_ATOMS: atom_id res chain seq x y z
N MET A 1 8.68 12.52 4.71
CA MET A 1 8.44 11.29 3.90
C MET A 1 8.89 11.58 2.48
N ALA A 2 10.07 11.11 2.12
CA ALA A 2 10.57 11.27 0.76
C ALA A 2 9.54 10.69 -0.21
N GLN A 3 9.24 11.45 -1.26
CA GLN A 3 8.36 11.08 -2.35
C GLN A 3 8.60 9.62 -2.75
N ALA A 4 7.55 8.82 -2.73
CA ALA A 4 7.61 7.56 -3.45
C ALA A 4 8.06 7.88 -4.89
N PRO A 5 9.17 7.32 -5.39
CA PRO A 5 9.51 7.47 -6.79
C PRO A 5 8.27 7.10 -7.59
N ALA A 6 8.03 7.82 -8.67
CA ALA A 6 6.96 7.46 -9.58
C ALA A 6 7.20 6.00 -9.98
N ALA A 7 6.39 5.09 -9.47
CA ALA A 7 6.47 3.71 -9.87
C ALA A 7 6.27 3.70 -11.39
N ASP A 8 7.15 3.01 -12.11
CA ASP A 8 7.05 2.96 -13.55
C ASP A 8 5.70 2.39 -13.98
N TRP A 9 5.07 3.03 -14.95
CA TRP A 9 3.93 2.45 -15.63
C TRP A 9 4.36 1.15 -16.35
N PRO A 10 3.66 0.01 -16.22
CA PRO A 10 2.30 -0.17 -15.68
C PRO A 10 2.23 -0.57 -14.19
N ILE A 11 3.36 -0.65 -13.49
CA ILE A 11 3.45 -1.15 -12.10
C ILE A 11 2.50 -0.39 -11.17
N LEU A 12 2.46 0.94 -11.27
CA LEU A 12 1.59 1.76 -10.44
C LEU A 12 0.14 1.28 -10.51
N LYS A 13 -0.37 0.99 -11.72
CA LYS A 13 -1.77 0.56 -11.93
C LYS A 13 -2.08 -0.85 -11.42
N MET A 14 -1.08 -1.66 -11.16
CA MET A 14 -1.30 -3.01 -10.60
C MET A 14 -1.58 -2.99 -9.09
N PHE A 15 -1.11 -1.95 -8.38
CA PHE A 15 -1.09 -1.90 -6.91
C PHE A 15 -1.74 -0.63 -6.32
N ASP A 16 -2.23 0.28 -7.15
CA ASP A 16 -2.67 1.63 -6.76
C ASP A 16 -4.07 1.72 -6.16
N GLN A 17 -4.80 0.62 -6.10
CA GLN A 17 -6.15 0.53 -5.55
C GLN A 17 -6.22 -0.53 -4.48
N LEU A 18 -6.90 -0.23 -3.37
CA LEU A 18 -7.00 -1.11 -2.20
C LEU A 18 -7.38 -2.55 -2.55
N GLY A 19 -8.35 -2.76 -3.45
CA GLY A 19 -8.77 -4.10 -3.82
C GLY A 19 -7.66 -4.93 -4.47
N ARG A 20 -6.85 -4.32 -5.34
CA ARG A 20 -5.70 -4.98 -5.98
C ARG A 20 -4.56 -5.18 -4.99
N TYR A 21 -4.30 -4.18 -4.16
CA TYR A 21 -3.32 -4.28 -3.07
C TYR A 21 -3.63 -5.45 -2.14
N VAL A 22 -4.89 -5.59 -1.70
CA VAL A 22 -5.33 -6.68 -0.82
C VAL A 22 -5.14 -8.05 -1.46
N VAL A 23 -5.40 -8.20 -2.76
CA VAL A 23 -5.15 -9.48 -3.47
C VAL A 23 -3.66 -9.84 -3.41
N CYS A 24 -2.76 -8.89 -3.68
CA CYS A 24 -1.31 -9.13 -3.63
C CYS A 24 -0.81 -9.36 -2.21
N TYR A 25 -1.36 -8.63 -1.25
CA TYR A 25 -1.08 -8.77 0.18
C TYR A 25 -1.44 -10.17 0.69
N MET A 26 -2.63 -10.68 0.34
CA MET A 26 -3.07 -12.03 0.69
C MET A 26 -2.36 -13.13 -0.11
N LEU A 27 -1.89 -12.83 -1.31
CA LEU A 27 -1.05 -13.74 -2.09
C LEU A 27 0.30 -13.97 -1.39
N ILE A 28 0.94 -12.91 -0.89
CA ILE A 28 2.16 -13.01 -0.10
C ILE A 28 1.89 -13.79 1.19
N HIS A 29 0.79 -13.47 1.90
CA HIS A 29 0.38 -14.21 3.09
C HIS A 29 0.27 -15.70 2.83
N ASN A 30 -0.47 -16.14 1.81
CA ASN A 30 -0.66 -17.55 1.50
C ASN A 30 0.65 -18.27 1.19
N TYR A 31 1.55 -17.60 0.46
CA TYR A 31 2.85 -18.16 0.13
C TYR A 31 3.71 -18.41 1.36
N TYR A 32 3.81 -17.41 2.25
CA TYR A 32 4.61 -17.53 3.47
C TYR A 32 3.97 -18.46 4.50
N ALA A 33 2.64 -18.47 4.63
CA ALA A 33 1.91 -19.42 5.46
C ALA A 33 2.21 -20.87 5.07
N TRP A 34 2.20 -21.16 3.76
CA TRP A 34 2.55 -22.47 3.24
C TRP A 34 4.02 -22.80 3.43
N ARG A 35 4.91 -21.87 3.14
CA ARG A 35 6.36 -22.09 3.19
C ARG A 35 6.89 -22.26 4.61
N ASP A 36 6.42 -21.43 5.56
CA ASP A 36 7.04 -21.26 6.87
C ASP A 36 6.16 -21.78 8.03
N ALA A 37 4.90 -22.10 7.81
CA ALA A 37 3.92 -22.43 8.86
C ALA A 37 2.98 -23.59 8.51
N ASP A 38 3.38 -24.48 7.62
CA ASP A 38 2.60 -25.68 7.20
C ASP A 38 1.17 -25.38 6.73
N GLY A 39 0.94 -24.17 6.24
CA GLY A 39 -0.34 -23.74 5.72
C GLY A 39 -0.71 -24.46 4.41
N PRO A 40 -1.94 -24.28 3.93
CA PRO A 40 -2.40 -24.89 2.67
C PRO A 40 -1.62 -24.36 1.46
N ALA A 41 -1.49 -25.19 0.41
CA ALA A 41 -0.82 -24.78 -0.82
C ALA A 41 -1.39 -23.45 -1.36
N PRO A 42 -0.54 -22.46 -1.73
CA PRO A 42 -0.94 -21.12 -2.16
C PRO A 42 -1.50 -21.14 -3.58
N THR A 43 -2.69 -21.69 -3.75
CA THR A 43 -3.39 -21.81 -5.04
C THR A 43 -4.28 -20.59 -5.32
N LEU A 44 -4.74 -20.46 -6.57
CA LEU A 44 -5.72 -19.42 -6.92
C LEU A 44 -7.02 -19.56 -6.10
N SER A 45 -7.51 -20.77 -5.87
CA SER A 45 -8.71 -21.02 -5.07
C SER A 45 -8.50 -20.65 -3.60
N ALA A 46 -7.34 -20.94 -3.01
CA ALA A 46 -7.01 -20.51 -1.65
C ALA A 46 -6.97 -18.98 -1.55
N LEU A 47 -6.41 -18.30 -2.55
CA LEU A 47 -6.40 -16.83 -2.59
C LEU A 47 -7.82 -16.27 -2.71
N GLN A 48 -8.64 -16.82 -3.61
CA GLN A 48 -10.03 -16.39 -3.80
C GLN A 48 -10.90 -16.55 -2.54
N ALA A 49 -10.60 -17.53 -1.69
CA ALA A 49 -11.30 -17.73 -0.42
C ALA A 49 -10.99 -16.64 0.63
N LEU A 50 -9.85 -15.97 0.55
CA LEU A 50 -9.42 -14.94 1.52
C LEU A 50 -9.77 -13.51 1.10
N VAL A 51 -9.90 -13.26 -0.22
CA VAL A 51 -10.13 -11.89 -0.70
C VAL A 51 -11.63 -11.66 -0.93
N GLY A 52 -12.12 -10.46 -0.57
CA GLY A 52 -13.52 -10.08 -0.76
C GLY A 52 -13.90 -9.73 -2.22
N SER A 53 -12.95 -9.86 -3.17
CA SER A 53 -13.20 -9.60 -4.59
C SER A 53 -13.78 -10.83 -5.30
N SER A 54 -14.50 -10.62 -6.42
CA SER A 54 -15.06 -11.75 -7.19
C SER A 54 -13.94 -12.68 -7.70
N ALA A 55 -14.25 -13.99 -7.80
CA ALA A 55 -13.31 -14.99 -8.31
C ALA A 55 -12.77 -14.63 -9.72
N ARG A 56 -13.64 -14.07 -10.58
CA ARG A 56 -13.25 -13.61 -11.91
C ARG A 56 -12.25 -12.45 -11.86
N HIS A 57 -12.48 -11.46 -10.99
CA HIS A 57 -11.58 -10.31 -10.82
C HIS A 57 -10.22 -10.77 -10.30
N THR A 58 -10.19 -11.60 -9.25
CA THR A 58 -8.96 -12.17 -8.70
C THR A 58 -8.18 -12.95 -9.76
N ALA A 59 -8.84 -13.82 -10.52
CA ALA A 59 -8.18 -14.59 -11.58
C ALA A 59 -7.62 -13.68 -12.68
N GLY A 60 -8.35 -12.64 -13.08
CA GLY A 60 -7.88 -11.65 -14.05
C GLY A 60 -6.64 -10.90 -13.57
N LEU A 61 -6.62 -10.46 -12.31
CA LEU A 61 -5.46 -9.79 -11.71
C LEU A 61 -4.25 -10.73 -11.61
N VAL A 62 -4.45 -11.97 -11.16
CA VAL A 62 -3.38 -13.00 -11.09
C VAL A 62 -2.78 -13.26 -12.49
N SER A 63 -3.62 -13.32 -13.53
CA SER A 63 -3.15 -13.47 -14.91
C SER A 63 -2.32 -12.25 -15.36
N ALA A 64 -2.74 -11.04 -15.02
CA ALA A 64 -2.00 -9.82 -15.34
C ALA A 64 -0.67 -9.74 -14.58
N LEU A 65 -0.66 -10.10 -13.28
CA LEU A 65 0.56 -10.17 -12.47
C LEU A 65 1.56 -11.18 -13.04
N LYS A 66 1.08 -12.34 -13.50
CA LYS A 66 1.93 -13.34 -14.18
C LYS A 66 2.56 -12.79 -15.45
N LEU A 67 1.76 -12.13 -16.30
CA LEU A 67 2.27 -11.53 -17.54
C LEU A 67 3.31 -10.46 -17.28
N GLY A 68 3.15 -9.69 -16.20
CA GLY A 68 4.08 -8.66 -15.77
C GLY A 68 5.32 -9.18 -15.02
N GLY A 69 5.45 -10.49 -14.79
CA GLY A 69 6.57 -11.07 -14.03
C GLY A 69 6.52 -10.80 -12.52
N PHE A 70 5.33 -10.42 -12.00
CA PHE A 70 5.12 -10.16 -10.57
C PHE A 70 4.83 -11.41 -9.75
N ILE A 71 4.41 -12.48 -10.40
CA ILE A 71 4.21 -13.79 -9.80
C ILE A 71 4.71 -14.90 -10.73
N GLU A 72 5.11 -15.99 -10.12
CA GLU A 72 5.40 -17.25 -10.79
C GLU A 72 4.29 -18.25 -10.48
N ILE A 73 4.04 -19.18 -11.42
CA ILE A 73 3.11 -20.30 -11.23
C ILE A 73 3.90 -21.59 -11.35
N GLU A 74 4.05 -22.27 -10.23
CA GLU A 74 4.79 -23.51 -10.13
C GLU A 74 3.85 -24.71 -10.03
N SER A 75 4.24 -25.84 -10.63
CA SER A 75 3.53 -27.10 -10.38
C SER A 75 4.05 -27.74 -9.13
N ASP A 76 3.15 -28.27 -8.29
CA ASP A 76 3.55 -29.05 -7.13
C ASP A 76 4.30 -30.32 -7.60
N PRO A 77 5.46 -30.66 -6.98
CA PRO A 77 6.21 -31.84 -7.35
C PRO A 77 5.47 -33.17 -7.11
N ALA A 78 4.61 -33.21 -6.09
CA ALA A 78 3.85 -34.42 -5.72
C ALA A 78 2.55 -34.54 -6.54
N ASP A 79 1.88 -33.42 -6.88
CA ASP A 79 0.71 -33.39 -7.74
C ASP A 79 0.76 -32.22 -8.74
N ARG A 80 1.12 -32.51 -9.98
CA ARG A 80 1.24 -31.49 -11.05
C ARG A 80 -0.06 -30.74 -11.37
N ARG A 81 -1.22 -31.20 -10.89
CA ARG A 81 -2.51 -30.52 -11.03
C ARG A 81 -2.58 -29.29 -10.11
N ILE A 82 -1.89 -29.33 -8.98
CA ILE A 82 -1.80 -28.23 -8.04
C ILE A 82 -0.85 -27.17 -8.63
N LYS A 83 -1.37 -25.96 -8.84
CA LYS A 83 -0.61 -24.80 -9.31
C LYS A 83 -0.45 -23.83 -8.16
N ARG A 84 0.78 -23.68 -7.67
CA ARG A 84 1.12 -22.78 -6.58
C ARG A 84 1.48 -21.40 -7.13
N LEU A 85 0.96 -20.37 -6.49
CA LEU A 85 1.29 -18.97 -6.77
C LEU A 85 2.47 -18.55 -5.89
N ARG A 86 3.56 -18.14 -6.52
CA ARG A 86 4.73 -17.60 -5.83
C ARG A 86 4.86 -16.10 -6.14
N PRO A 87 4.89 -15.21 -5.13
CA PRO A 87 5.19 -13.80 -5.37
C PRO A 87 6.65 -13.64 -5.83
N ALA A 88 6.87 -12.82 -6.85
CA ALA A 88 8.23 -12.38 -7.19
C ALA A 88 8.69 -11.30 -6.20
N ASP A 89 10.01 -11.10 -6.08
CA ASP A 89 10.60 -10.08 -5.20
C ASP A 89 10.06 -8.67 -5.52
N ALA A 90 9.79 -8.40 -6.80
CA ALA A 90 9.16 -7.14 -7.22
C ALA A 90 7.80 -6.89 -6.56
N THR A 91 6.97 -7.94 -6.41
CA THR A 91 5.68 -7.86 -5.73
C THR A 91 5.87 -7.65 -4.23
N ILE A 92 6.78 -8.38 -3.61
CA ILE A 92 7.08 -8.24 -2.18
C ILE A 92 7.58 -6.82 -1.89
N ASN A 93 8.50 -6.31 -2.70
CA ASN A 93 9.04 -4.97 -2.55
C ASN A 93 7.99 -3.88 -2.75
N GLU A 94 7.07 -4.04 -3.70
CA GLU A 94 6.03 -3.04 -3.95
C GLU A 94 4.96 -3.04 -2.86
N ILE A 95 4.47 -4.20 -2.43
CA ILE A 95 3.50 -4.32 -1.33
C ILE A 95 4.14 -3.90 0.00
N GLY A 96 5.38 -4.27 0.25
CA GLY A 96 6.12 -3.94 1.47
C GLY A 96 6.73 -2.53 1.48
N ARG A 97 6.64 -1.77 0.38
CA ARG A 97 7.24 -0.43 0.29
C ARG A 97 6.72 0.52 1.35
N SER A 98 5.41 0.60 1.52
CA SER A 98 4.80 1.48 2.52
C SER A 98 5.16 1.07 3.96
N PRO A 99 5.00 -0.20 4.39
CA PRO A 99 5.51 -0.66 5.68
C PRO A 99 6.98 -0.32 5.93
N ARG A 100 7.85 -0.54 4.97
CA ARG A 100 9.28 -0.22 5.10
C ARG A 100 9.54 1.28 5.26
N LEU A 101 8.77 2.14 4.58
CA LEU A 101 8.86 3.59 4.74
C LEU A 101 8.39 4.06 6.11
N PHE A 102 7.34 3.44 6.68
CA PHE A 102 6.91 3.71 8.05
C PHE A 102 7.97 3.28 9.06
N MET A 103 8.61 2.12 8.85
CA MET A 103 9.71 1.70 9.73
C MET A 103 10.90 2.65 9.64
N ARG A 104 11.25 3.11 8.45
CA ARG A 104 12.30 4.11 8.28
C ARG A 104 11.98 5.43 9.02
N ALA A 105 10.74 5.91 8.90
CA ALA A 105 10.33 7.12 9.62
C ALA A 105 10.37 6.93 11.14
N LEU A 106 9.98 5.76 11.64
CA LEU A 106 10.08 5.43 13.06
C LEU A 106 11.53 5.31 13.53
N ASP A 107 12.42 4.73 12.71
CA ASP A 107 13.85 4.62 13.00
C ASP A 107 14.53 6.00 13.11
N GLU A 108 14.07 6.99 12.32
CA GLU A 108 14.52 8.39 12.43
C GLU A 108 14.10 9.04 13.78
N ILE A 109 13.01 8.56 14.40
CA ILE A 109 12.50 9.05 15.68
C ILE A 109 13.22 8.39 16.87
N ASP A 110 13.41 7.07 16.84
CA ASP A 110 13.86 6.29 17.99
C ASP A 110 15.28 5.69 17.84
N GLY A 111 15.97 5.96 16.73
CA GLY A 111 17.36 5.56 16.50
C GLY A 111 17.56 4.07 16.26
N GLN A 112 16.51 3.33 15.91
CA GLN A 112 16.60 1.92 15.52
C GLN A 112 16.95 1.77 14.03
N ASP A 113 17.08 0.52 13.55
CA ASP A 113 17.39 0.22 12.14
C ASP A 113 16.45 -0.83 11.52
N ARG A 114 15.16 -0.79 11.86
CA ARG A 114 14.15 -1.73 11.37
C ARG A 114 14.06 -1.75 9.85
N ALA A 115 14.10 -0.58 9.23
CA ALA A 115 14.03 -0.45 7.77
C ALA A 115 15.19 -1.12 7.05
N ALA A 116 16.40 -1.08 7.62
CA ALA A 116 17.56 -1.77 7.07
C ALA A 116 17.40 -3.31 7.16
N ARG A 117 16.86 -3.83 8.26
CA ARG A 117 16.55 -5.25 8.42
C ARG A 117 15.48 -5.75 7.43
N LEU A 118 14.62 -4.85 6.94
CA LEU A 118 13.60 -5.12 5.94
C LEU A 118 14.07 -4.86 4.49
N ALA A 119 15.37 -4.67 4.27
CA ALA A 119 15.90 -4.46 2.92
C ALA A 119 15.78 -5.71 2.04
N GLU A 120 15.92 -6.89 2.65
CA GLU A 120 15.82 -8.15 1.95
C GLU A 120 14.35 -8.53 1.69
N PRO A 121 14.00 -8.96 0.46
CA PRO A 121 12.62 -9.33 0.10
C PRO A 121 12.03 -10.40 1.03
N ASP A 122 12.82 -11.36 1.50
CA ASP A 122 12.35 -12.42 2.38
C ASP A 122 11.93 -11.88 3.76
N ALA A 123 12.71 -10.99 4.37
CA ALA A 123 12.38 -10.35 5.64
C ALA A 123 11.11 -9.48 5.49
N LEU A 124 11.04 -8.72 4.40
CA LEU A 124 9.89 -7.89 4.08
C LEU A 124 8.63 -8.73 3.83
N GLY A 125 8.77 -9.85 3.10
CA GLY A 125 7.67 -10.78 2.86
C GLY A 125 7.13 -11.42 4.14
N ARG A 126 8.00 -11.75 5.11
CA ARG A 126 7.59 -12.24 6.44
C ARG A 126 6.84 -11.19 7.25
N LEU A 127 7.29 -9.92 7.19
CA LEU A 127 6.55 -8.81 7.80
C LEU A 127 5.14 -8.69 7.22
N VAL A 128 5.02 -8.73 5.88
CA VAL A 128 3.73 -8.68 5.18
C VAL A 128 2.85 -9.86 5.59
N TYR A 129 3.42 -11.07 5.66
CA TYR A 129 2.71 -12.26 6.13
C TYR A 129 2.15 -12.11 7.54
N GLN A 130 2.97 -11.69 8.49
CA GLN A 130 2.55 -11.50 9.89
C GLN A 130 1.49 -10.42 10.01
N SER A 131 1.66 -9.30 9.30
CA SER A 131 0.68 -8.23 9.25
C SER A 131 -0.66 -8.72 8.68
N ALA A 132 -0.63 -9.50 7.59
CA ALA A 132 -1.83 -10.06 6.99
C ALA A 132 -2.54 -11.07 7.91
N ALA A 133 -1.80 -11.87 8.66
CA ALA A 133 -2.36 -12.77 9.66
C ALA A 133 -3.12 -12.01 10.76
N GLN A 134 -2.58 -10.87 11.22
CA GLN A 134 -3.28 -10.02 12.19
C GLN A 134 -4.54 -9.38 11.59
N VAL A 135 -4.47 -8.93 10.32
CA VAL A 135 -5.65 -8.39 9.61
C VAL A 135 -6.75 -9.45 9.44
N LEU A 136 -6.39 -10.69 9.17
CA LEU A 136 -7.35 -11.79 9.07
C LEU A 136 -7.99 -12.13 10.41
N ALA A 137 -7.26 -11.98 11.51
CA ALA A 137 -7.76 -12.26 12.86
C ALA A 137 -8.58 -11.09 13.44
N GLY A 138 -8.16 -9.85 13.23
CA GLY A 138 -8.70 -8.66 13.90
C GLY A 138 -9.40 -7.64 12.99
N GLY A 139 -9.39 -7.85 11.68
CA GLY A 139 -9.93 -6.89 10.71
C GLY A 139 -8.90 -5.88 10.19
N THR A 140 -9.31 -5.06 9.24
CA THR A 140 -8.41 -4.12 8.57
C THR A 140 -8.06 -2.91 9.44
N LEU A 141 -6.82 -2.45 9.32
CA LEU A 141 -6.27 -1.27 9.97
C LEU A 141 -6.83 0.06 9.42
N LEU A 142 -7.64 0.03 8.36
CA LEU A 142 -8.12 1.22 7.66
C LEU A 142 -9.54 1.66 8.09
N HIS A 143 -10.32 0.78 8.73
CA HIS A 143 -11.73 1.08 9.04
C HIS A 143 -11.90 2.23 10.04
N GLY A 144 -10.92 2.46 10.91
CA GLY A 144 -10.91 3.59 11.85
C GLY A 144 -10.57 4.93 11.23
N PHE A 145 -10.20 4.98 9.94
CA PHE A 145 -9.68 6.15 9.24
C PHE A 145 -10.47 6.37 7.93
N PRO A 146 -11.68 6.93 8.02
CA PRO A 146 -12.60 7.01 6.88
C PRO A 146 -12.08 7.87 5.73
N GLY A 147 -11.37 8.95 6.00
CA GLY A 147 -10.76 9.80 4.99
C GLY A 147 -9.58 9.10 4.28
N VAL A 148 -8.68 8.45 5.02
CA VAL A 148 -7.62 7.63 4.43
C VAL A 148 -8.21 6.49 3.60
N LEU A 149 -9.25 5.82 4.10
CA LEU A 149 -9.96 4.76 3.40
C LEU A 149 -10.63 5.24 2.11
N HIS A 150 -11.19 6.47 2.11
CA HIS A 150 -11.78 7.09 0.92
C HIS A 150 -10.77 7.14 -0.23
N PHE A 151 -9.56 7.64 0.04
CA PHE A 151 -8.50 7.71 -0.97
C PHE A 151 -8.03 6.33 -1.42
N THR A 152 -7.76 5.42 -0.50
CA THR A 152 -7.22 4.09 -0.85
C THR A 152 -8.14 3.25 -1.74
N ARG A 153 -9.44 3.51 -1.70
CA ARG A 153 -10.45 2.85 -2.55
C ARG A 153 -10.49 3.40 -3.98
N ARG A 154 -9.90 4.56 -4.24
CA ARG A 154 -9.91 5.23 -5.55
C ARG A 154 -8.69 4.83 -6.38
N ASP A 155 -8.83 4.90 -7.70
CA ASP A 155 -7.72 4.70 -8.63
C ASP A 155 -6.62 5.75 -8.36
N CYS A 156 -5.38 5.32 -8.16
CA CYS A 156 -4.24 6.14 -7.70
C CYS A 156 -4.49 6.92 -6.38
N GLY A 157 -5.51 6.56 -5.60
CA GLY A 157 -5.91 7.38 -4.45
C GLY A 157 -4.86 7.44 -3.36
N TYR A 158 -4.23 6.31 -3.00
CA TYR A 158 -3.15 6.30 -1.99
C TYR A 158 -1.91 7.12 -2.42
N PRO A 159 -1.34 6.94 -3.63
CA PRO A 159 -0.28 7.81 -4.12
C PRO A 159 -0.67 9.29 -4.17
N LEU A 160 -1.93 9.58 -4.54
CA LEU A 160 -2.45 10.94 -4.57
C LEU A 160 -2.49 11.55 -3.16
N LEU A 161 -3.05 10.83 -2.18
CA LEU A 161 -3.09 11.24 -0.78
C LEU A 161 -1.69 11.53 -0.25
N THR A 162 -0.75 10.59 -0.43
CA THR A 162 0.62 10.75 0.08
C THR A 162 1.35 11.93 -0.57
N ALA A 163 1.09 12.23 -1.85
CA ALA A 163 1.68 13.38 -2.53
C ALA A 163 1.14 14.71 -1.98
N VAL A 164 -0.16 14.80 -1.71
CA VAL A 164 -0.78 16.01 -1.17
C VAL A 164 -0.37 16.24 0.29
N MET A 165 -0.38 15.20 1.12
CA MET A 165 0.08 15.31 2.51
C MET A 165 1.57 15.64 2.60
N ALA A 166 2.42 15.06 1.75
CA ALA A 166 3.83 15.42 1.68
C ALA A 166 4.01 16.90 1.36
N ALA A 167 3.30 17.43 0.37
CA ALA A 167 3.36 18.84 0.02
C ALA A 167 2.77 19.76 1.10
N HIS A 168 1.81 19.28 1.90
CA HIS A 168 1.28 20.03 3.05
C HIS A 168 2.32 20.18 4.17
N TYR A 169 3.07 19.11 4.47
CA TYR A 169 4.09 19.14 5.54
C TYR A 169 5.46 19.68 5.09
N GLU A 170 5.75 19.71 3.80
CA GLU A 170 7.07 20.12 3.28
C GLU A 170 7.48 21.54 3.67
N PRO A 171 6.60 22.57 3.67
CA PRO A 171 6.95 23.92 4.11
C PRO A 171 7.38 24.02 5.57
N ALA A 172 6.92 23.10 6.43
CA ALA A 172 7.30 23.03 7.83
C ALA A 172 8.70 22.41 8.04
N ILE A 173 9.24 21.71 7.03
CA ILE A 173 10.48 20.95 7.10
C ILE A 173 11.60 21.62 6.28
N SER A 174 11.26 22.37 5.24
CA SER A 174 12.19 22.93 4.25
C SER A 174 11.96 24.42 4.03
N GLU A 175 13.02 25.22 4.09
CA GLU A 175 13.00 26.61 3.63
C GLU A 175 13.02 26.66 2.09
N GLY A 176 11.93 26.37 1.41
CA GLY A 176 11.92 26.34 -0.05
C GLY A 176 10.53 26.24 -0.67
N GLU A 177 10.45 26.43 -1.97
CA GLU A 177 9.24 26.25 -2.75
C GLU A 177 8.80 24.76 -2.72
N PRO A 178 7.49 24.46 -2.59
CA PRO A 178 7.02 23.08 -2.55
C PRO A 178 7.38 22.33 -3.84
N VAL A 179 8.02 21.17 -3.67
CA VAL A 179 8.53 20.32 -4.77
C VAL A 179 7.40 19.73 -5.64
N VAL A 180 6.16 19.77 -5.18
CA VAL A 180 5.01 19.17 -5.89
C VAL A 180 3.99 20.23 -6.25
N ALA A 181 3.78 20.44 -7.54
CA ALA A 181 2.66 21.23 -8.02
C ALA A 181 1.34 20.47 -7.72
N LEU A 182 0.50 21.04 -6.85
CA LEU A 182 -0.78 20.44 -6.42
C LEU A 182 -1.95 20.82 -7.35
N SER A 183 -1.70 21.38 -8.55
CA SER A 183 -2.79 21.60 -9.50
C SER A 183 -3.38 20.28 -9.98
N ARG A 184 -4.71 20.25 -10.20
CA ARG A 184 -5.41 19.05 -10.73
C ARG A 184 -4.75 18.51 -11.99
N ARG A 185 -4.25 19.40 -12.87
CA ARG A 185 -3.58 19.01 -14.12
C ARG A 185 -2.23 18.34 -13.87
N ALA A 186 -1.41 18.89 -12.96
CA ALA A 186 -0.12 18.33 -12.60
C ALA A 186 -0.27 16.96 -11.93
N LEU A 187 -1.19 16.83 -10.99
CA LEU A 187 -1.50 15.55 -10.34
C LEU A 187 -2.03 14.52 -11.34
N ALA A 188 -2.93 14.92 -12.24
CA ALA A 188 -3.46 14.03 -13.28
C ALA A 188 -2.35 13.52 -14.21
N GLN A 189 -1.44 14.39 -14.63
CA GLN A 189 -0.30 14.03 -15.45
C GLN A 189 0.67 13.10 -14.70
N ARG A 190 0.98 13.40 -13.46
CA ARG A 190 1.87 12.61 -12.61
C ARG A 190 1.36 11.19 -12.39
N PHE A 191 0.06 11.05 -12.05
CA PHE A 191 -0.54 9.76 -11.73
C PHE A 191 -1.25 9.09 -12.91
N ARG A 192 -1.16 9.69 -14.11
CA ARG A 192 -1.74 9.16 -15.35
C ARG A 192 -3.23 8.83 -15.23
N VAL A 193 -3.97 9.73 -14.60
CA VAL A 193 -5.43 9.73 -14.49
C VAL A 193 -6.02 10.98 -15.15
N SER A 194 -7.34 11.02 -15.36
CA SER A 194 -7.95 12.22 -15.91
C SER A 194 -8.03 13.36 -14.89
N PRO A 195 -7.94 14.64 -15.30
CA PRO A 195 -8.18 15.77 -14.40
C PRO A 195 -9.57 15.73 -13.74
N ALA A 196 -10.56 15.17 -14.42
CA ALA A 196 -11.90 14.97 -13.86
C ALA A 196 -11.88 13.96 -12.72
N HIS A 197 -11.08 12.87 -12.83
CA HIS A 197 -10.91 11.91 -11.73
C HIS A 197 -10.35 12.60 -10.49
N ILE A 198 -9.26 13.38 -10.63
CA ILE A 198 -8.67 14.15 -9.52
C ILE A 198 -9.72 15.10 -8.93
N GLY A 199 -10.45 15.83 -9.77
CA GLY A 199 -11.52 16.72 -9.34
C GLY A 199 -12.58 16.01 -8.50
N ASN A 200 -13.07 14.86 -8.96
CA ASN A 200 -14.08 14.07 -8.25
C ASN A 200 -13.57 13.57 -6.89
N VAL A 201 -12.33 13.04 -6.84
CA VAL A 201 -11.74 12.54 -5.59
C VAL A 201 -11.69 13.63 -4.53
N PHE A 202 -11.23 14.85 -4.88
CA PHE A 202 -11.15 15.95 -3.93
C PHE A 202 -12.48 16.64 -3.65
N SER A 203 -13.40 16.69 -4.62
CA SER A 203 -14.76 17.20 -4.38
C SER A 203 -15.51 16.30 -3.40
N ASP A 204 -15.40 14.97 -3.55
CA ASP A 204 -15.97 14.02 -2.59
C ASP A 204 -15.31 14.18 -1.21
N ALA A 205 -13.98 14.35 -1.15
CA ALA A 205 -13.26 14.57 0.09
C ALA A 205 -13.66 15.88 0.80
N ALA A 206 -13.86 16.96 0.02
CA ALA A 206 -14.32 18.25 0.53
C ALA A 206 -15.77 18.17 1.04
N ALA A 207 -16.64 17.46 0.34
CA ALA A 207 -18.03 17.24 0.77
C ALA A 207 -18.12 16.46 2.12
N ASN A 208 -17.08 15.67 2.46
CA ASN A 208 -16.96 14.98 3.73
C ASN A 208 -16.17 15.77 4.80
N GLY A 209 -15.74 17.01 4.50
CA GLY A 209 -15.01 17.85 5.44
C GLY A 209 -13.54 17.50 5.65
N TRP A 210 -12.97 16.63 4.81
CA TRP A 210 -11.55 16.24 4.94
C TRP A 210 -10.60 17.20 4.23
N PHE A 211 -11.08 17.89 3.20
CA PHE A 211 -10.30 18.84 2.41
C PHE A 211 -11.08 20.11 2.14
N GLU A 212 -10.35 21.20 1.94
CA GLU A 212 -10.85 22.46 1.37
C GLU A 212 -10.27 22.63 -0.03
N ILE A 213 -11.04 23.27 -0.90
CA ILE A 213 -10.61 23.64 -2.25
C ILE A 213 -10.71 25.15 -2.35
N ASP A 214 -9.57 25.83 -2.49
CA ASP A 214 -9.52 27.27 -2.62
C ASP A 214 -10.06 27.75 -3.99
N PRO A 215 -10.31 29.08 -4.17
CA PRO A 215 -10.76 29.63 -5.44
C PRO A 215 -9.82 29.37 -6.62
N ASP A 216 -8.53 29.18 -6.36
CA ASP A 216 -7.50 28.85 -7.37
C ASP A 216 -7.46 27.35 -7.68
N GLY A 217 -8.29 26.56 -7.00
CA GLY A 217 -8.39 25.11 -7.19
C GLY A 217 -7.29 24.30 -6.52
N ARG A 218 -6.57 24.89 -5.57
CA ARG A 218 -5.62 24.16 -4.70
C ARG A 218 -6.39 23.37 -3.67
N VAL A 219 -5.87 22.22 -3.30
CA VAL A 219 -6.45 21.33 -2.32
C VAL A 219 -5.63 21.40 -1.02
N CYS A 220 -6.31 21.66 0.08
CA CYS A 220 -5.71 21.77 1.41
C CYS A 220 -6.41 20.78 2.35
N PRO A 221 -5.69 19.94 3.10
CA PRO A 221 -6.31 19.10 4.13
C PRO A 221 -6.83 19.99 5.28
N THR A 222 -7.96 19.61 5.87
CA THR A 222 -8.44 20.23 7.11
C THR A 222 -7.62 19.74 8.30
N MET A 223 -7.68 20.47 9.43
CA MET A 223 -7.00 20.03 10.66
C MET A 223 -7.48 18.66 11.12
N ASP A 224 -8.79 18.40 11.09
CA ASP A 224 -9.38 17.11 11.48
C ASP A 224 -8.84 15.96 10.60
N PHE A 225 -8.63 16.23 9.30
CA PHE A 225 -8.03 15.22 8.42
C PHE A 225 -6.52 15.06 8.65
N CYS A 226 -5.80 16.13 9.00
CA CYS A 226 -4.40 16.03 9.40
C CYS A 226 -4.26 15.13 10.64
N ASP A 227 -5.09 15.34 11.66
CA ASP A 227 -5.11 14.52 12.87
C ASP A 227 -5.44 13.05 12.56
N GLU A 228 -6.44 12.78 11.68
CA GLU A 228 -6.75 11.43 11.22
C GLU A 228 -5.54 10.79 10.52
N PHE A 229 -4.88 11.52 9.62
CA PHE A 229 -3.74 11.02 8.86
C PHE A 229 -2.53 10.73 9.76
N GLU A 230 -2.24 11.60 10.72
CA GLU A 230 -1.16 11.42 11.69
C GLU A 230 -1.43 10.23 12.63
N CYS A 231 -2.66 10.10 13.14
CA CYS A 231 -3.07 8.94 13.91
C CYS A 231 -2.93 7.63 13.11
N TRP A 232 -3.36 7.64 11.86
CA TRP A 232 -3.19 6.49 10.97
C TRP A 232 -1.72 6.17 10.73
N ALA A 233 -0.87 7.17 10.47
CA ALA A 233 0.57 6.99 10.26
C ALA A 233 1.26 6.43 11.52
N ALA A 234 0.96 6.97 12.69
CA ALA A 234 1.46 6.48 13.97
C ALA A 234 1.03 5.02 14.22
N TRP A 235 -0.20 4.68 13.85
CA TRP A 235 -0.71 3.31 13.95
C TRP A 235 0.02 2.34 13.02
N GLN A 236 0.33 2.75 11.78
CA GLN A 236 1.13 1.95 10.84
C GLN A 236 2.55 1.71 11.38
N MET A 237 3.17 2.74 11.99
CA MET A 237 4.49 2.63 12.61
C MET A 237 4.46 1.65 13.79
N THR A 238 3.50 1.81 14.71
CA THR A 238 3.34 0.94 15.89
C THR A 238 3.08 -0.51 15.49
N HIS A 239 2.17 -0.71 14.51
CA HIS A 239 1.87 -2.04 13.99
C HIS A 239 3.12 -2.69 13.37
N GLY A 240 3.82 -1.99 12.48
CA GLY A 240 5.05 -2.52 11.87
C GLY A 240 6.14 -2.82 12.91
N ALA A 241 6.33 -1.93 13.91
CA ALA A 241 7.31 -2.14 14.99
C ALA A 241 7.01 -3.40 15.81
N SER A 242 5.72 -3.66 16.12
CA SER A 242 5.32 -4.86 16.86
C SER A 242 5.67 -6.18 16.13
N LEU A 243 5.78 -6.12 14.81
CA LEU A 243 6.11 -7.27 13.95
C LEU A 243 7.62 -7.43 13.71
N CYS A 244 8.40 -6.35 13.84
CA CYS A 244 9.85 -6.40 13.59
C CYS A 244 10.64 -7.12 14.72
N GLY A 245 10.02 -7.41 15.86
CA GLY A 245 10.70 -7.96 17.03
C GLY A 245 11.70 -6.97 17.68
N PRO A 246 12.18 -7.27 18.89
CA PRO A 246 13.23 -6.48 19.51
C PRO A 246 14.52 -6.56 18.68
N ALA A 247 15.33 -5.49 18.71
CA ALA A 247 16.67 -5.51 18.14
C ALA A 247 17.45 -6.64 18.81
N GLN A 248 18.02 -7.54 18.01
CA GLN A 248 18.99 -8.50 18.54
C GLN A 248 20.23 -7.69 18.87
N GLY A 249 20.46 -7.45 20.16
CA GLY A 249 21.65 -6.80 20.70
C GLY A 249 22.90 -7.65 20.51
#